data_a17d60b62adeb2eeb51836c21ca1a793
#
_entry.id   a17d60b62adeb2eeb51836c21ca1a793
#
_cell.length_a   1.000
_cell.length_b   1.000
_cell.length_c   1.000
_cell.angle_alpha   90.00
_cell.angle_beta   90.00
_cell.angle_gamma   90.00
#
_symmetry.space_group_name_H-M   'P 1'
#
loop_
_entity.id
_entity.type
_entity.pdbx_description
1 polymer ?
#
loop_
_entity_poly.entity_id
_entity_poly.type
_entity_poly.pdbx_seq_one_letter_code
_entity_poly.pdbx_strand_id
1 'polypeptide(L)'
;MKTLKKIAVILIILVVIGFLGFKLVANKIISDAKVLTFEEIDSGQLKDGEYLGNYEIFPVKVSVKTTVLNGKITQIELLEHFNGKGAPAEKIVDDIIEKQSLQVDAVSGATVSSIAIKKAVEDSLLGK
;
A
#
# COMPACT_ATOMS: atom_id res chain seq x y z
N MET A 1 42.89 -16.30 -18.63
CA MET A 1 42.67 -14.86 -18.32
C MET A 1 41.67 -14.19 -19.26
N LYS A 2 41.72 -14.39 -20.57
CA LYS A 2 40.72 -13.78 -21.51
C LYS A 2 39.32 -14.31 -21.33
N THR A 3 39.14 -15.59 -21.05
CA THR A 3 37.82 -16.23 -20.78
C THR A 3 37.22 -15.74 -19.46
N LEU A 4 38.00 -15.59 -18.42
CA LEU A 4 37.52 -15.11 -17.12
C LEU A 4 37.01 -13.66 -17.21
N LYS A 5 37.71 -12.80 -17.97
CA LYS A 5 37.25 -11.42 -18.23
C LYS A 5 35.92 -11.38 -19.01
N LYS A 6 35.76 -12.27 -20.00
CA LYS A 6 34.49 -12.38 -20.76
C LYS A 6 33.34 -12.81 -19.87
N ILE A 7 33.56 -13.80 -18.99
CA ILE A 7 32.53 -14.26 -18.04
C ILE A 7 32.15 -13.14 -17.08
N ALA A 8 33.13 -12.40 -16.53
CA ALA A 8 32.86 -11.27 -15.65
C ALA A 8 32.02 -10.17 -16.35
N VAL A 9 32.33 -9.84 -17.60
CA VAL A 9 31.57 -8.86 -18.38
C VAL A 9 30.13 -9.34 -18.62
N ILE A 10 29.93 -10.61 -18.96
CA ILE A 10 28.58 -11.18 -19.16
C ILE A 10 27.77 -11.11 -17.85
N LEU A 11 28.38 -11.45 -16.71
CA LEU A 11 27.71 -11.36 -15.40
C LEU A 11 27.30 -9.92 -15.07
N ILE A 12 28.15 -8.95 -15.34
CA ILE A 12 27.84 -7.53 -15.12
C ILE A 12 26.66 -7.11 -16.01
N ILE A 13 26.67 -7.50 -17.27
CA ILE A 13 25.57 -7.20 -18.21
C ILE A 13 24.25 -7.80 -17.70
N LEU A 14 24.25 -9.06 -17.25
CA LEU A 14 23.05 -9.70 -16.71
C LEU A 14 22.53 -9.01 -15.45
N VAL A 15 23.41 -8.57 -14.55
CA VAL A 15 23.05 -7.80 -13.35
C VAL A 15 22.43 -6.46 -13.76
N VAL A 16 23.01 -5.76 -14.73
CA VAL A 16 22.48 -4.46 -15.20
C VAL A 16 21.12 -4.63 -15.85
N ILE A 17 20.94 -5.65 -16.69
CA ILE A 17 19.64 -5.96 -17.34
C ILE A 17 18.60 -6.32 -16.27
N GLY A 18 18.96 -7.14 -15.29
CA GLY A 18 18.08 -7.51 -14.18
C GLY A 18 17.66 -6.29 -13.35
N PHE A 19 18.61 -5.41 -13.07
CA PHE A 19 18.34 -4.17 -12.32
C PHE A 19 17.45 -3.19 -13.12
N LEU A 20 17.67 -3.05 -14.42
CA LEU A 20 16.83 -2.23 -15.29
C LEU A 20 15.41 -2.79 -15.38
N GLY A 21 15.27 -4.08 -15.57
CA GLY A 21 13.97 -4.77 -15.58
C GLY A 21 13.22 -4.60 -14.27
N PHE A 22 13.91 -4.75 -13.14
CA PHE A 22 13.34 -4.53 -11.82
C PHE A 22 12.83 -3.09 -11.64
N LYS A 23 13.61 -2.09 -12.06
CA LYS A 23 13.19 -0.68 -12.00
C LYS A 23 11.93 -0.41 -12.84
N LEU A 24 11.84 -0.98 -14.02
CA LEU A 24 10.66 -0.80 -14.89
C LEU A 24 9.41 -1.39 -14.25
N VAL A 25 9.50 -2.59 -13.68
CA VAL A 25 8.38 -3.23 -12.98
C VAL A 25 7.98 -2.43 -11.73
N ALA A 26 8.94 -2.02 -10.92
CA ALA A 26 8.69 -1.21 -9.72
C ALA A 26 8.01 0.13 -10.06
N ASN A 27 8.49 0.81 -11.11
CA ASN A 27 7.89 2.07 -11.55
C ASN A 27 6.46 1.88 -12.06
N LYS A 28 6.19 0.77 -12.76
CA LYS A 28 4.84 0.44 -13.21
C LYS A 28 3.89 0.21 -12.04
N ILE A 29 4.30 -0.59 -11.05
CA ILE A 29 3.49 -0.84 -9.84
C ILE A 29 3.16 0.48 -9.13
N ILE A 30 4.13 1.37 -8.95
CA ILE A 30 3.92 2.68 -8.32
C ILE A 30 2.99 3.55 -9.16
N SER A 31 3.13 3.53 -10.49
CA SER A 31 2.27 4.29 -11.40
C SER A 31 0.83 3.80 -11.35
N ASP A 32 0.63 2.49 -11.42
CA ASP A 32 -0.70 1.88 -11.37
C ASP A 32 -1.38 2.15 -10.01
N ALA A 33 -0.61 2.09 -8.92
CA ALA A 33 -1.10 2.42 -7.58
C ALA A 33 -1.54 3.90 -7.46
N LYS A 34 -0.83 4.84 -8.07
CA LYS A 34 -1.16 6.27 -8.01
C LYS A 34 -2.43 6.65 -8.77
N VAL A 35 -2.87 5.84 -9.71
CA VAL A 35 -4.11 6.06 -10.49
C VAL A 35 -5.35 5.62 -9.71
N LEU A 36 -5.20 4.84 -8.63
CA LEU A 36 -6.32 4.39 -7.82
C LEU A 36 -7.00 5.59 -7.15
N THR A 37 -8.29 5.71 -7.39
CA THR A 37 -9.16 6.68 -6.71
C THR A 37 -9.73 6.06 -5.44
N PHE A 38 -10.05 6.90 -4.47
CA PHE A 38 -10.68 6.51 -3.21
C PHE A 38 -12.06 7.13 -3.14
N GLU A 39 -13.04 6.36 -2.69
CA GLU A 39 -14.38 6.89 -2.45
C GLU A 39 -14.39 7.75 -1.18
N GLU A 40 -15.25 8.76 -1.16
CA GLU A 40 -15.49 9.53 0.06
C GLU A 40 -16.23 8.67 1.08
N ILE A 41 -15.73 8.72 2.30
CA ILE A 41 -16.40 8.09 3.44
C ILE A 41 -17.50 9.03 3.90
N ASP A 42 -18.76 8.65 3.65
CA ASP A 42 -19.89 9.35 4.25
C ASP A 42 -20.10 8.86 5.69
N SER A 43 -19.53 9.59 6.63
CA SER A 43 -19.63 9.28 8.05
C SER A 43 -21.06 9.21 8.57
N GLY A 44 -22.02 9.84 7.89
CA GLY A 44 -23.45 9.77 8.24
C GLY A 44 -24.12 8.44 7.89
N GLN A 45 -23.50 7.63 7.03
CA GLN A 45 -24.04 6.33 6.59
C GLN A 45 -23.34 5.13 7.25
N LEU A 46 -22.21 5.35 7.92
CA LEU A 46 -21.50 4.28 8.60
C LEU A 46 -22.24 3.85 9.86
N LYS A 47 -22.54 2.57 9.94
CA LYS A 47 -23.10 1.96 11.16
C LYS A 47 -21.97 1.64 12.14
N ASP A 48 -22.28 1.73 13.43
CA ASP A 48 -21.34 1.35 14.47
C ASP A 48 -21.02 -0.15 14.38
N GLY A 49 -19.76 -0.50 14.54
CA GLY A 49 -19.29 -1.88 14.48
C GLY A 49 -17.80 -2.00 14.14
N GLU A 50 -17.36 -3.23 14.06
CA GLU A 50 -16.02 -3.60 13.61
C GLU A 50 -16.11 -4.21 12.20
N TYR A 51 -15.26 -3.76 11.31
CA TYR A 51 -15.26 -4.13 9.90
C TYR A 51 -13.88 -4.63 9.50
N LEU A 52 -13.83 -5.78 8.83
CA LEU A 52 -12.60 -6.34 8.28
C LEU A 52 -12.47 -5.96 6.81
N GLY A 53 -11.29 -5.56 6.40
CA GLY A 53 -10.98 -5.27 5.01
C GLY A 53 -9.59 -5.76 4.63
N ASN A 54 -9.43 -6.08 3.36
CA ASN A 54 -8.19 -6.63 2.82
C ASN A 54 -7.89 -5.96 1.48
N TYR A 55 -6.61 -5.77 1.20
CA TYR A 55 -6.16 -5.34 -0.11
C TYR A 55 -4.77 -5.88 -0.41
N GLU A 56 -4.58 -6.30 -1.66
CA GLU A 56 -3.30 -6.79 -2.13
C GLU A 56 -2.90 -6.08 -3.43
N ILE A 57 -1.71 -5.53 -3.43
CA ILE A 57 -1.03 -5.04 -4.61
C ILE A 57 0.42 -5.51 -4.54
N PHE A 58 0.76 -6.51 -5.34
CA PHE A 58 2.06 -7.18 -5.25
C PHE A 58 3.24 -6.18 -5.21
N PRO A 59 4.19 -6.36 -4.30
CA PRO A 59 4.32 -7.42 -3.29
C PRO A 59 3.66 -7.10 -1.93
N VAL A 60 2.86 -6.04 -1.83
CA VAL A 60 2.24 -5.57 -0.58
C VAL A 60 0.89 -6.24 -0.37
N LYS A 61 0.66 -6.74 0.84
CA LYS A 61 -0.62 -7.29 1.29
C LYS A 61 -0.98 -6.68 2.64
N VAL A 62 -2.22 -6.24 2.76
CA VAL A 62 -2.73 -5.55 3.96
C VAL A 62 -4.07 -6.16 4.36
N SER A 63 -4.23 -6.40 5.66
CA SER A 63 -5.51 -6.72 6.31
C SER A 63 -5.71 -5.75 7.46
N VAL A 64 -6.88 -5.16 7.55
CA VAL A 64 -7.24 -4.20 8.60
C VAL A 64 -8.54 -4.58 9.30
N LYS A 65 -8.66 -4.12 10.55
CA LYS A 65 -9.91 -4.06 11.28
C LYS A 65 -10.21 -2.60 11.59
N THR A 66 -11.29 -2.10 11.03
CA THR A 66 -11.75 -0.72 11.22
C THR A 66 -12.91 -0.70 12.21
N THR A 67 -12.81 0.10 13.26
CA THR A 67 -13.86 0.28 14.26
C THR A 67 -14.56 1.61 14.04
N VAL A 68 -15.89 1.56 13.95
CA VAL A 68 -16.77 2.73 13.79
C VAL A 68 -17.64 2.88 15.04
N LEU A 69 -17.68 4.08 15.61
CA LEU A 69 -18.56 4.47 16.71
C LEU A 69 -19.18 5.83 16.43
N ASN A 70 -20.48 5.96 16.61
CA ASN A 70 -21.23 7.20 16.35
C ASN A 70 -21.02 7.73 14.91
N GLY A 71 -20.93 6.81 13.94
CA GLY A 71 -20.70 7.13 12.54
C GLY A 71 -19.27 7.61 12.22
N LYS A 72 -18.32 7.47 13.13
CA LYS A 72 -16.93 7.90 12.94
C LYS A 72 -15.96 6.73 13.07
N ILE A 73 -14.90 6.77 12.28
CA ILE A 73 -13.79 5.85 12.43
C ILE A 73 -13.03 6.22 13.70
N THR A 74 -12.99 5.32 14.67
CA THR A 74 -12.31 5.52 15.95
C THR A 74 -11.01 4.77 16.08
N GLN A 75 -10.88 3.65 15.34
CA GLN A 75 -9.68 2.83 15.35
C GLN A 75 -9.49 2.12 14.01
N ILE A 76 -8.25 2.00 13.59
CA ILE A 76 -7.82 1.15 12.48
C ILE A 76 -6.66 0.30 12.98
N GLU A 77 -6.88 -1.00 13.07
CA GLU A 77 -5.88 -1.98 13.48
C GLU A 77 -5.35 -2.72 12.25
N LEU A 78 -4.04 -2.66 12.04
CA LEU A 78 -3.35 -3.44 11.01
C LEU A 78 -3.16 -4.88 11.51
N LEU A 79 -3.93 -5.81 10.97
CA LEU A 79 -3.85 -7.23 11.32
C LEU A 79 -2.71 -7.92 10.56
N GLU A 80 -2.50 -7.52 9.31
CA GLU A 80 -1.42 -7.99 8.45
C GLU A 80 -0.93 -6.83 7.60
N HIS A 81 0.37 -6.64 7.54
CA HIS A 81 1.02 -5.74 6.60
C HIS A 81 2.33 -6.35 6.11
N PHE A 82 2.26 -7.12 5.03
CA PHE A 82 3.45 -7.57 4.32
C PHE A 82 3.90 -6.43 3.41
N ASN A 83 4.99 -5.77 3.79
CA ASN A 83 5.32 -4.43 3.29
C ASN A 83 6.74 -4.26 2.72
N GLY A 84 7.63 -5.25 2.87
CA GLY A 84 9.02 -5.06 2.52
C GLY A 84 9.63 -3.84 3.23
N LYS A 85 9.73 -2.71 2.53
CA LYS A 85 10.21 -1.43 3.07
C LYS A 85 9.08 -0.45 3.42
N GLY A 86 7.84 -0.90 3.40
CA GLY A 86 6.65 -0.05 3.54
C GLY A 86 6.20 0.22 4.98
N ALA A 87 6.89 -0.28 6.01
CA ALA A 87 6.52 -0.08 7.41
C ALA A 87 6.22 1.39 7.80
N PRO A 88 6.94 2.42 7.29
CA PRO A 88 6.60 3.81 7.57
C PRO A 88 5.20 4.23 7.15
N ALA A 89 4.56 3.50 6.21
CA ALA A 89 3.19 3.79 5.77
C ALA A 89 2.14 3.55 6.85
N GLU A 90 2.45 2.78 7.89
CA GLU A 90 1.50 2.46 8.97
C GLU A 90 0.99 3.71 9.70
N LYS A 91 1.75 4.80 9.67
CA LYS A 91 1.33 6.11 10.23
C LYS A 91 0.10 6.69 9.54
N ILE A 92 -0.22 6.26 8.33
CA ILE A 92 -1.36 6.80 7.57
C ILE A 92 -2.71 6.51 8.25
N VAL A 93 -2.78 5.49 9.12
CA VAL A 93 -4.00 5.18 9.86
C VAL A 93 -4.40 6.32 10.80
N ASP A 94 -3.42 6.99 11.41
CA ASP A 94 -3.66 8.13 12.29
C ASP A 94 -4.23 9.31 11.49
N ASP A 95 -3.67 9.58 10.31
CA ASP A 95 -4.16 10.63 9.41
C ASP A 95 -5.59 10.36 8.92
N ILE A 96 -5.92 9.10 8.62
CA ILE A 96 -7.28 8.69 8.21
C ILE A 96 -8.27 8.91 9.35
N ILE A 97 -7.91 8.53 10.57
CA ILE A 97 -8.77 8.72 11.76
C ILE A 97 -8.94 10.21 12.06
N GLU A 98 -7.87 11.00 12.03
CA GLU A 98 -7.92 12.44 12.30
C GLU A 98 -8.79 13.17 11.28
N LYS A 99 -8.60 12.89 10.00
CA LYS A 99 -9.33 13.56 8.90
C LYS A 99 -10.68 12.92 8.58
N GLN A 100 -10.99 11.73 9.12
CA GLN A 100 -12.17 10.95 8.78
C GLN A 100 -12.33 10.77 7.25
N SER A 101 -11.22 10.57 6.55
CA SER A 101 -11.16 10.55 5.09
C SER A 101 -10.02 9.66 4.60
N LEU A 102 -10.23 9.02 3.45
CA LEU A 102 -9.18 8.31 2.71
C LEU A 102 -8.37 9.26 1.80
N GLN A 103 -8.77 10.53 1.69
CA GLN A 103 -8.08 11.57 0.92
C GLN A 103 -6.88 12.13 1.70
N VAL A 104 -6.06 11.25 2.23
CA VAL A 104 -4.81 11.59 2.92
C VAL A 104 -3.62 11.30 2.03
N ASP A 105 -2.54 12.04 2.22
CA ASP A 105 -1.32 11.88 1.44
C ASP A 105 -0.64 10.54 1.72
N ALA A 106 -0.06 9.95 0.69
CA ALA A 106 0.78 8.77 0.86
C ALA A 106 2.10 9.14 1.55
N VAL A 107 2.58 8.24 2.40
CA VAL A 107 3.87 8.41 3.07
C VAL A 107 5.00 8.35 2.05
N SER A 108 5.87 9.36 2.04
CA SER A 108 7.01 9.43 1.12
C SER A 108 7.93 8.21 1.27
N GLY A 109 8.27 7.58 0.16
CA GLY A 109 9.08 6.35 0.14
C GLY A 109 8.29 5.06 0.43
N ALA A 110 7.00 5.16 0.80
CA ALA A 110 6.12 4.03 1.07
C ALA A 110 4.76 4.16 0.36
N THR A 111 4.76 4.65 -0.88
CA THR A 111 3.54 4.98 -1.64
C THR A 111 2.63 3.77 -1.84
N VAL A 112 3.18 2.63 -2.26
CA VAL A 112 2.39 1.41 -2.54
C VAL A 112 1.74 0.88 -1.26
N SER A 113 2.47 0.83 -0.15
CA SER A 113 1.93 0.43 1.15
C SER A 113 0.87 1.41 1.66
N SER A 114 1.08 2.72 1.50
CA SER A 114 0.09 3.74 1.87
C SER A 114 -1.23 3.56 1.11
N ILE A 115 -1.14 3.30 -0.18
CA ILE A 115 -2.31 3.05 -1.03
C ILE A 115 -2.99 1.74 -0.64
N ALA A 116 -2.22 0.67 -0.40
CA ALA A 116 -2.75 -0.61 0.03
C ALA A 116 -3.51 -0.51 1.37
N ILE A 117 -2.98 0.22 2.34
CA ILE A 117 -3.64 0.47 3.62
C ILE A 117 -4.96 1.23 3.40
N LYS A 118 -4.94 2.32 2.64
CA LYS A 118 -6.16 3.08 2.32
C LYS A 118 -7.23 2.23 1.63
N LYS A 119 -6.82 1.39 0.67
CA LYS A 119 -7.74 0.47 -0.02
C LYS A 119 -8.28 -0.62 0.88
N ALA A 120 -7.49 -1.16 1.81
CA ALA A 120 -7.97 -2.11 2.79
C ALA A 120 -9.00 -1.48 3.75
N VAL A 121 -8.80 -0.22 4.15
CA VAL A 121 -9.78 0.53 4.94
C VAL A 121 -11.06 0.79 4.12
N GLU A 122 -10.93 1.19 2.85
CA GLU A 122 -12.07 1.35 1.94
C GLU A 122 -12.87 0.05 1.81
N ASP A 123 -12.19 -1.08 1.59
CA ASP A 123 -12.82 -2.40 1.52
C ASP A 123 -13.57 -2.74 2.81
N SER A 124 -12.97 -2.46 3.98
CA SER A 124 -13.62 -2.72 5.27
C SER A 124 -14.94 -1.95 5.44
N LEU A 125 -14.99 -0.71 4.98
CA LEU A 125 -16.14 0.18 5.19
C LEU A 125 -17.19 0.08 4.09
N LEU A 126 -16.80 -0.20 2.85
CA LEU A 126 -17.66 -0.18 1.67
C LEU A 126 -17.86 -1.56 1.03
N GLY A 127 -17.10 -2.58 1.44
CA GLY A 127 -17.20 -3.95 0.93
C GLY A 127 -16.79 -4.09 -0.55
N LYS A 128 -15.70 -3.42 -0.96
CA LYS A 128 -15.24 -3.37 -2.37
C LYS A 128 -13.83 -3.85 -2.56
#